data_9dfaa5d68a804ca93d23686645bc7e18
#
_entry.id   9dfaa5d68a804ca93d23686645bc7e18
#
_cell.length_a   1.000
_cell.length_b   1.000
_cell.length_c   1.000
_cell.angle_alpha   90.00
_cell.angle_beta   90.00
_cell.angle_gamma   90.00
#
_symmetry.space_group_name_H-M   'P 1'
#
loop_
_entity.id
_entity.type
_entity.pdbx_description
1 polymer ?
#
loop_
_entity_poly.entity_id
_entity_poly.type
_entity_poly.pdbx_seq_one_letter_code
_entity_poly.pdbx_strand_id
1 'polypeptide(L)'
;PPPPPRLDSSAASDVYKRQLSPKLRDLMPDPRGLKDLERAAARLNAAVKAKERLAIFADYDVDGGSSAALLLDWLRQQGRDATLYVPDRIDEGYGPNVPAMEGLAADHDLIVCVDCGTLSFDAIGAAKAADVVIIDHHLAEVELPSAFAVVNPNRQDETGELSHLCAAAVVFMVLVEANRQIRADSQAPPDLMGMLDLVALATVADVAPLTGLNRALVTQGLKVMSSRSRPGLTALADVAGLDTPPAAYHLGYVIGPRVNAGGRVGRADLGARCLAATDPDEARALADRLDELNRDRREIEAQVRDAALTQAEARGLDGALVWAAGEGWHPGVVGIVAARLKEATGRPAVVIGLENGEGKGSGRSVPGVDLGSAIQKIAAEGLLIKGGGHKMAAGLTVKSDQIEAAMTRLADLLSRQGAGATGPRDLRIDAALMPGAATVDLMAQIEAAGPFGQSAPAPRFAFPDVQILHARQVGTGHLKLSFGDGLGARMEAIAFDGWTSPMGEALSQNRGQRFHLAGRLGINHWGGKQSVELRLEDAAPSG
;
A
#
# COMPACT_ATOMS: atom_id res chain seq x y z
N PRO A 1 34.33 13.65 18.88
CA PRO A 1 33.79 12.31 18.76
C PRO A 1 34.82 11.41 18.10
N PRO A 2 34.97 10.14 18.51
CA PRO A 2 35.89 9.21 17.86
C PRO A 2 35.44 9.03 16.39
N PRO A 3 36.39 8.82 15.45
CA PRO A 3 36.05 8.55 14.07
C PRO A 3 35.18 7.27 13.98
N PRO A 4 34.19 7.19 13.07
CA PRO A 4 33.39 6.00 12.93
C PRO A 4 34.28 4.78 12.63
N PRO A 5 33.94 3.59 13.12
CA PRO A 5 34.73 2.40 12.88
C PRO A 5 34.89 2.21 11.35
N ARG A 6 36.13 1.98 10.92
CA ARG A 6 36.41 1.59 9.53
C ARG A 6 35.73 0.25 9.29
N LEU A 7 34.60 0.27 8.56
CA LEU A 7 34.06 -0.95 8.00
C LEU A 7 35.11 -1.55 7.06
N ASP A 8 35.45 -2.79 7.28
CA ASP A 8 36.34 -3.52 6.39
C ASP A 8 35.78 -3.42 4.95
N SER A 9 36.58 -2.99 4.00
CA SER A 9 36.13 -2.63 2.65
C SER A 9 35.42 -3.78 1.93
N SER A 10 35.73 -5.03 2.28
CA SER A 10 35.07 -6.23 1.76
C SER A 10 33.65 -6.41 2.31
N ALA A 11 33.46 -6.25 3.61
CA ALA A 11 32.13 -6.37 4.24
C ALA A 11 31.18 -5.24 3.78
N ALA A 12 31.69 -4.00 3.70
CA ALA A 12 30.93 -2.88 3.15
C ALA A 12 30.53 -3.14 1.69
N SER A 13 31.44 -3.65 0.85
CA SER A 13 31.18 -4.03 -0.53
C SER A 13 30.06 -5.08 -0.66
N ASP A 14 30.02 -6.08 0.21
CA ASP A 14 29.01 -7.13 0.19
C ASP A 14 27.63 -6.66 0.66
N VAL A 15 27.59 -5.76 1.65
CA VAL A 15 26.35 -5.12 2.08
C VAL A 15 25.76 -4.27 0.95
N TYR A 16 26.59 -3.44 0.30
CA TYR A 16 26.13 -2.63 -0.84
C TYR A 16 25.70 -3.49 -2.03
N LYS A 17 26.41 -4.58 -2.34
CA LYS A 17 26.00 -5.51 -3.40
C LYS A 17 24.65 -6.15 -3.12
N ARG A 18 24.39 -6.58 -1.87
CA ARG A 18 23.08 -7.14 -1.48
C ARG A 18 21.96 -6.13 -1.58
N GLN A 19 22.22 -4.86 -1.29
CA GLN A 19 21.24 -3.78 -1.41
C GLN A 19 20.96 -3.40 -2.87
N LEU A 20 22.00 -3.32 -3.71
CA LEU A 20 21.88 -2.94 -5.13
C LEU A 20 21.40 -4.08 -6.03
N SER A 21 21.64 -5.34 -5.64
CA SER A 21 21.21 -6.52 -6.38
C SER A 21 20.66 -7.58 -5.43
N PRO A 22 19.48 -7.35 -4.84
CA PRO A 22 18.89 -8.26 -3.88
C PRO A 22 18.48 -9.56 -4.56
N LYS A 23 19.12 -10.67 -4.20
CA LYS A 23 18.80 -11.98 -4.73
C LYS A 23 17.92 -12.73 -3.75
N LEU A 24 16.80 -13.25 -4.22
CA LEU A 24 15.85 -13.98 -3.40
C LEU A 24 16.51 -15.14 -2.64
N ARG A 25 17.37 -15.93 -3.32
CA ARG A 25 18.10 -17.06 -2.71
C ARG A 25 19.00 -16.67 -1.52
N ASP A 26 19.49 -15.40 -1.49
CA ASP A 26 20.43 -14.92 -0.47
C ASP A 26 19.69 -14.21 0.69
N LEU A 27 18.41 -13.89 0.51
CA LEU A 27 17.57 -13.12 1.45
C LEU A 27 16.37 -13.91 1.97
N MET A 28 15.98 -15.01 1.30
CA MET A 28 14.88 -15.87 1.77
C MET A 28 15.33 -16.59 3.04
N PRO A 29 14.68 -16.37 4.18
CA PRO A 29 14.95 -17.11 5.40
C PRO A 29 14.41 -18.54 5.26
N ASP A 30 14.76 -19.40 6.21
CA ASP A 30 14.08 -20.70 6.34
C ASP A 30 12.61 -20.45 6.75
N PRO A 31 11.63 -20.84 5.92
CA PRO A 31 10.22 -20.59 6.23
C PRO A 31 9.77 -21.19 7.56
N ARG A 32 10.40 -22.30 7.99
CA ARG A 32 10.09 -23.02 9.24
C ARG A 32 10.43 -22.20 10.50
N GLY A 33 11.11 -21.05 10.34
CA GLY A 33 11.31 -20.09 11.42
C GLY A 33 10.02 -19.42 11.87
N LEU A 34 8.97 -19.36 11.02
CA LEU A 34 7.64 -18.89 11.42
C LEU A 34 6.84 -20.01 12.09
N LYS A 35 6.22 -19.70 13.20
CA LYS A 35 5.39 -20.64 13.97
C LYS A 35 4.19 -21.10 13.13
N ASP A 36 3.80 -22.34 13.34
CA ASP A 36 2.72 -23.05 12.64
C ASP A 36 2.90 -23.18 11.12
N LEU A 37 3.93 -22.59 10.49
CA LEU A 37 4.08 -22.57 9.03
C LEU A 37 4.27 -23.99 8.46
N GLU A 38 5.14 -24.80 9.06
CA GLU A 38 5.35 -26.20 8.63
C GLU A 38 4.07 -27.02 8.77
N ARG A 39 3.30 -26.77 9.86
CA ARG A 39 2.00 -27.43 10.13
C ARG A 39 0.93 -27.01 9.12
N ALA A 40 0.87 -25.70 8.77
CA ALA A 40 -0.05 -25.19 7.75
C ALA A 40 0.27 -25.78 6.37
N ALA A 41 1.54 -25.81 5.98
CA ALA A 41 2.00 -26.41 4.72
C ALA A 41 1.65 -27.90 4.64
N ALA A 42 1.86 -28.64 5.73
CA ALA A 42 1.50 -30.07 5.80
C ALA A 42 -0.02 -30.29 5.68
N ARG A 43 -0.84 -29.42 6.29
CA ARG A 43 -2.31 -29.51 6.19
C ARG A 43 -2.81 -29.23 4.78
N LEU A 44 -2.23 -28.23 4.10
CA LEU A 44 -2.54 -27.94 2.68
C LEU A 44 -2.18 -29.15 1.78
N ASN A 45 -0.99 -29.72 1.94
CA ASN A 45 -0.58 -30.91 1.19
C ASN A 45 -1.48 -32.12 1.46
N ALA A 46 -1.91 -32.32 2.73
CA ALA A 46 -2.85 -33.38 3.10
C ALA A 46 -4.20 -33.21 2.43
N ALA A 47 -4.73 -31.98 2.40
CA ALA A 47 -6.00 -31.67 1.75
C ALA A 47 -5.96 -31.93 0.24
N VAL A 48 -4.86 -31.54 -0.42
CA VAL A 48 -4.65 -31.82 -1.85
C VAL A 48 -4.61 -33.34 -2.12
N LYS A 49 -3.84 -34.10 -1.34
CA LYS A 49 -3.72 -35.56 -1.46
C LYS A 49 -5.05 -36.28 -1.21
N ALA A 50 -5.80 -35.86 -0.19
CA ALA A 50 -7.09 -36.43 0.16
C ALA A 50 -8.24 -35.96 -0.75
N LYS A 51 -7.98 -35.01 -1.66
CA LYS A 51 -8.99 -34.39 -2.52
C LYS A 51 -10.12 -33.72 -1.73
N GLU A 52 -9.81 -33.13 -0.60
CA GLU A 52 -10.75 -32.40 0.24
C GLU A 52 -11.36 -31.19 -0.48
N ARG A 53 -12.51 -30.74 -0.03
CA ARG A 53 -13.15 -29.48 -0.49
C ARG A 53 -12.50 -28.32 0.25
N LEU A 54 -11.91 -27.40 -0.50
CA LEU A 54 -11.22 -26.26 0.05
C LEU A 54 -11.99 -24.96 -0.20
N ALA A 55 -11.98 -24.09 0.80
CA ALA A 55 -12.39 -22.69 0.66
C ALA A 55 -11.21 -21.77 1.00
N ILE A 56 -11.14 -20.65 0.30
CA ILE A 56 -10.22 -19.54 0.58
C ILE A 56 -11.07 -18.35 0.98
N PHE A 57 -10.96 -17.92 2.24
CA PHE A 57 -11.55 -16.70 2.74
C PHE A 57 -10.50 -15.59 2.67
N ALA A 58 -10.72 -14.57 1.84
CA ALA A 58 -9.75 -13.51 1.60
C ALA A 58 -10.30 -12.13 1.95
N ASP A 59 -9.43 -11.21 2.39
CA ASP A 59 -9.80 -9.80 2.42
C ASP A 59 -10.03 -9.24 1.02
N TYR A 60 -10.78 -8.16 0.92
CA TYR A 60 -11.25 -7.53 -0.34
C TYR A 60 -10.21 -6.63 -1.01
N ASP A 61 -9.06 -6.44 -0.43
CA ASP A 61 -8.01 -5.57 -0.99
C ASP A 61 -6.98 -6.33 -1.85
N VAL A 62 -5.93 -5.61 -2.27
CA VAL A 62 -4.89 -6.19 -3.15
C VAL A 62 -4.12 -7.31 -2.47
N ASP A 63 -3.83 -7.20 -1.16
CA ASP A 63 -3.05 -8.22 -0.46
C ASP A 63 -3.87 -9.49 -0.27
N GLY A 64 -5.12 -9.37 0.20
CA GLY A 64 -6.04 -10.49 0.28
C GLY A 64 -6.32 -11.13 -1.08
N GLY A 65 -6.61 -10.33 -2.10
CA GLY A 65 -6.85 -10.81 -3.47
C GLY A 65 -5.64 -11.50 -4.10
N SER A 66 -4.43 -10.97 -3.90
CA SER A 66 -3.18 -11.61 -4.38
C SER A 66 -2.87 -12.89 -3.62
N SER A 67 -3.11 -12.91 -2.30
CA SER A 67 -2.96 -14.10 -1.45
C SER A 67 -3.88 -15.23 -1.89
N ALA A 68 -5.15 -14.91 -2.20
CA ALA A 68 -6.10 -15.87 -2.73
C ALA A 68 -5.68 -16.40 -4.11
N ALA A 69 -5.25 -15.50 -5.01
CA ALA A 69 -4.79 -15.86 -6.34
C ALA A 69 -3.55 -16.78 -6.31
N LEU A 70 -2.60 -16.53 -5.37
CA LEU A 70 -1.46 -17.40 -5.13
C LEU A 70 -1.87 -18.83 -4.76
N LEU A 71 -2.78 -18.97 -3.81
CA LEU A 71 -3.28 -20.28 -3.37
C LEU A 71 -4.05 -20.99 -4.48
N LEU A 72 -4.94 -20.28 -5.18
CA LEU A 72 -5.69 -20.84 -6.31
C LEU A 72 -4.76 -21.33 -7.42
N ASP A 73 -3.75 -20.55 -7.78
CA ASP A 73 -2.79 -20.93 -8.83
C ASP A 73 -1.96 -22.15 -8.41
N TRP A 74 -1.49 -22.19 -7.16
CA TRP A 74 -0.78 -23.34 -6.59
C TRP A 74 -1.64 -24.61 -6.56
N LEU A 75 -2.92 -24.51 -6.20
CA LEU A 75 -3.87 -25.63 -6.20
C LEU A 75 -4.15 -26.12 -7.62
N ARG A 76 -4.38 -25.21 -8.56
CA ARG A 76 -4.69 -25.53 -9.96
C ARG A 76 -3.54 -26.27 -10.65
N GLN A 77 -2.28 -25.90 -10.36
CA GLN A 77 -1.12 -26.65 -10.86
C GLN A 77 -1.07 -28.09 -10.35
N GLN A 78 -1.84 -28.43 -9.31
CA GLN A 78 -2.00 -29.80 -8.78
C GLN A 78 -3.34 -30.43 -9.18
N GLY A 79 -4.07 -29.82 -10.13
CA GLY A 79 -5.37 -30.31 -10.58
C GLY A 79 -6.49 -30.14 -9.55
N ARG A 80 -6.34 -29.18 -8.62
CA ARG A 80 -7.31 -28.83 -7.58
C ARG A 80 -7.80 -27.41 -7.77
N ASP A 81 -8.93 -27.09 -7.16
CA ASP A 81 -9.45 -25.73 -7.07
C ASP A 81 -10.05 -25.51 -5.68
N ALA A 82 -10.41 -24.29 -5.35
CA ALA A 82 -11.04 -23.91 -4.11
C ALA A 82 -12.17 -22.92 -4.33
N THR A 83 -13.15 -22.91 -3.43
CA THR A 83 -14.16 -21.86 -3.39
C THR A 83 -13.54 -20.58 -2.87
N LEU A 84 -13.58 -19.50 -3.65
CA LEU A 84 -13.16 -18.18 -3.21
C LEU A 84 -14.32 -17.46 -2.55
N TYR A 85 -14.14 -17.01 -1.32
CA TYR A 85 -15.06 -16.16 -0.58
C TYR A 85 -14.38 -14.86 -0.18
N VAL A 86 -15.00 -13.75 -0.54
CA VAL A 86 -14.54 -12.40 -0.17
C VAL A 86 -15.73 -11.66 0.43
N PRO A 87 -15.70 -11.26 1.72
CA PRO A 87 -16.83 -10.63 2.38
C PRO A 87 -17.12 -9.25 1.80
N ASP A 88 -18.40 -8.86 1.80
CA ASP A 88 -18.76 -7.48 1.45
C ASP A 88 -18.37 -6.52 2.57
N ARG A 89 -17.57 -5.52 2.22
CA ARG A 89 -17.05 -4.55 3.19
C ARG A 89 -18.14 -3.77 3.93
N ILE A 90 -19.25 -3.49 3.27
CA ILE A 90 -20.33 -2.63 3.78
C ILE A 90 -21.30 -3.45 4.60
N ASP A 91 -21.71 -4.61 4.07
CA ASP A 91 -22.75 -5.46 4.64
C ASP A 91 -22.19 -6.43 5.69
N GLU A 92 -21.00 -7.01 5.44
CA GLU A 92 -20.40 -8.03 6.29
C GLU A 92 -19.24 -7.48 7.16
N GLY A 93 -18.59 -6.42 6.71
CA GLY A 93 -17.44 -5.81 7.40
C GLY A 93 -16.10 -6.37 6.97
N TYR A 94 -15.10 -6.23 7.85
CA TYR A 94 -13.74 -6.71 7.63
C TYR A 94 -13.54 -8.09 8.25
N GLY A 95 -12.96 -9.00 7.45
CA GLY A 95 -12.52 -10.32 7.91
C GLY A 95 -13.65 -11.33 8.14
N PRO A 96 -13.31 -12.51 8.68
CA PRO A 96 -14.28 -13.58 8.95
C PRO A 96 -15.41 -13.16 9.88
N ASN A 97 -16.64 -13.53 9.49
CA ASN A 97 -17.83 -13.37 10.31
C ASN A 97 -18.50 -14.74 10.57
N VAL A 98 -19.28 -14.84 11.65
CA VAL A 98 -19.87 -16.11 12.07
C VAL A 98 -20.74 -16.77 10.99
N PRO A 99 -21.71 -16.07 10.34
CA PRO A 99 -22.54 -16.68 9.31
C PRO A 99 -21.75 -17.22 8.11
N ALA A 100 -20.75 -16.48 7.65
CA ALA A 100 -19.91 -16.91 6.53
C ALA A 100 -19.08 -18.15 6.88
N MET A 101 -18.47 -18.17 8.07
CA MET A 101 -17.65 -19.29 8.50
C MET A 101 -18.47 -20.57 8.77
N GLU A 102 -19.66 -20.44 9.34
CA GLU A 102 -20.60 -21.57 9.49
C GLU A 102 -21.03 -22.13 8.13
N GLY A 103 -21.37 -21.25 7.18
CA GLY A 103 -21.77 -21.64 5.82
C GLY A 103 -20.63 -22.36 5.08
N LEU A 104 -19.42 -21.80 5.13
CA LEU A 104 -18.25 -22.43 4.50
C LEU A 104 -17.91 -23.77 5.15
N ALA A 105 -17.94 -23.87 6.46
CA ALA A 105 -17.62 -25.11 7.19
C ALA A 105 -18.63 -26.24 6.92
N ALA A 106 -19.88 -25.93 6.57
CA ALA A 106 -20.87 -26.96 6.18
C ALA A 106 -20.52 -27.64 4.85
N ASP A 107 -19.88 -26.92 3.94
CA ASP A 107 -19.62 -27.39 2.57
C ASP A 107 -18.14 -27.72 2.29
N HIS A 108 -17.22 -27.38 3.20
CA HIS A 108 -15.78 -27.53 2.98
C HIS A 108 -15.10 -28.23 4.15
N ASP A 109 -14.02 -28.93 3.86
CA ASP A 109 -13.23 -29.71 4.83
C ASP A 109 -12.05 -28.89 5.39
N LEU A 110 -11.59 -27.89 4.59
CA LEU A 110 -10.53 -26.95 4.95
C LEU A 110 -10.88 -25.54 4.49
N ILE A 111 -10.79 -24.57 5.40
CA ILE A 111 -10.92 -23.14 5.12
C ILE A 111 -9.55 -22.48 5.34
N VAL A 112 -9.05 -21.76 4.36
CA VAL A 112 -7.80 -20.98 4.48
C VAL A 112 -8.17 -19.50 4.49
N CYS A 113 -8.01 -18.84 5.64
CA CYS A 113 -8.16 -17.40 5.78
C CYS A 113 -6.84 -16.72 5.38
N VAL A 114 -6.88 -15.80 4.45
CA VAL A 114 -5.70 -15.04 4.00
C VAL A 114 -5.90 -13.54 4.19
N ASP A 115 -4.90 -12.88 4.72
CA ASP A 115 -4.90 -11.44 5.02
C ASP A 115 -5.99 -11.02 6.02
N CYS A 116 -6.43 -11.96 6.82
CA CYS A 116 -7.44 -11.77 7.86
C CYS A 116 -7.50 -12.99 8.78
N GLY A 117 -8.23 -12.86 9.88
CA GLY A 117 -8.59 -13.99 10.73
C GLY A 117 -7.89 -14.02 12.08
N THR A 118 -6.73 -13.41 12.24
CA THR A 118 -5.95 -13.46 13.50
C THR A 118 -6.71 -12.92 14.72
N LEU A 119 -7.64 -11.99 14.54
CA LEU A 119 -8.47 -11.42 15.61
C LEU A 119 -9.94 -11.84 15.55
N SER A 120 -10.29 -12.82 14.71
CA SER A 120 -11.68 -13.25 14.46
C SER A 120 -12.09 -14.47 15.30
N PHE A 121 -11.93 -14.39 16.63
CA PHE A 121 -12.09 -15.51 17.55
C PHE A 121 -13.44 -16.25 17.41
N ASP A 122 -14.55 -15.51 17.47
CA ASP A 122 -15.90 -16.08 17.41
C ASP A 122 -16.18 -16.72 16.05
N ALA A 123 -15.78 -16.05 14.97
CA ALA A 123 -15.99 -16.53 13.61
C ALA A 123 -15.18 -17.81 13.33
N ILE A 124 -13.90 -17.83 13.73
CA ILE A 124 -13.06 -19.04 13.61
C ILE A 124 -13.61 -20.18 14.46
N GLY A 125 -14.05 -19.89 15.70
CA GLY A 125 -14.67 -20.86 16.59
C GLY A 125 -16.02 -21.42 16.09
N ALA A 126 -16.69 -20.72 15.18
CA ALA A 126 -17.94 -21.16 14.55
C ALA A 126 -17.72 -22.20 13.45
N ALA A 127 -16.56 -22.27 12.83
CA ALA A 127 -16.22 -23.21 11.73
C ALA A 127 -15.96 -24.65 12.22
N LYS A 128 -16.84 -25.21 13.06
CA LYS A 128 -16.62 -26.47 13.80
C LYS A 128 -16.48 -27.71 12.92
N ALA A 129 -17.00 -27.69 11.71
CA ALA A 129 -17.04 -28.86 10.81
C ALA A 129 -15.84 -28.90 9.85
N ALA A 130 -15.01 -27.87 9.82
CA ALA A 130 -13.85 -27.76 8.95
C ALA A 130 -12.59 -27.37 9.75
N ASP A 131 -11.43 -27.79 9.31
CA ASP A 131 -10.17 -27.21 9.79
C ASP A 131 -10.02 -25.78 9.24
N VAL A 132 -9.47 -24.89 10.05
CA VAL A 132 -9.16 -23.52 9.65
C VAL A 132 -7.67 -23.27 9.72
N VAL A 133 -7.07 -22.81 8.63
CA VAL A 133 -5.69 -22.30 8.57
C VAL A 133 -5.73 -20.80 8.33
N ILE A 134 -5.08 -20.04 9.19
CA ILE A 134 -4.96 -18.58 9.08
C ILE A 134 -3.56 -18.24 8.59
N ILE A 135 -3.46 -17.44 7.53
CA ILE A 135 -2.22 -16.88 6.99
C ILE A 135 -2.40 -15.37 6.90
N ASP A 136 -1.87 -14.66 7.87
CA ASP A 136 -2.17 -13.26 8.12
C ASP A 136 -0.89 -12.49 8.47
N HIS A 137 -0.96 -11.16 8.52
CA HIS A 137 0.15 -10.30 8.94
C HIS A 137 -0.29 -9.15 9.87
N HIS A 138 -1.56 -9.08 10.20
CA HIS A 138 -2.08 -8.08 11.12
C HIS A 138 -1.58 -8.31 12.55
N LEU A 139 -1.55 -7.25 13.37
CA LEU A 139 -1.13 -7.36 14.77
C LEU A 139 -2.01 -8.37 15.51
N ALA A 140 -1.38 -9.32 16.18
CA ALA A 140 -2.04 -10.34 16.98
C ALA A 140 -2.10 -9.96 18.45
N GLU A 141 -3.09 -10.47 19.16
CA GLU A 141 -3.13 -10.52 20.61
C GLU A 141 -2.28 -11.67 21.17
N VAL A 142 -2.15 -11.74 22.49
CA VAL A 142 -1.43 -12.85 23.16
C VAL A 142 -2.15 -14.18 22.92
N GLU A 143 -3.48 -14.16 23.04
CA GLU A 143 -4.33 -15.29 22.69
C GLU A 143 -4.58 -15.33 21.19
N LEU A 144 -4.64 -16.51 20.63
CA LEU A 144 -4.91 -16.76 19.22
C LEU A 144 -6.25 -17.49 19.05
N PRO A 145 -6.94 -17.30 17.92
CA PRO A 145 -8.17 -18.02 17.66
C PRO A 145 -7.92 -19.53 17.55
N SER A 146 -8.96 -20.33 17.88
CA SER A 146 -8.89 -21.80 17.86
C SER A 146 -8.90 -22.34 16.42
N ALA A 147 -7.80 -22.09 15.68
CA ALA A 147 -7.56 -22.57 14.32
C ALA A 147 -6.62 -23.79 14.33
N PHE A 148 -6.63 -24.55 13.23
CA PHE A 148 -5.65 -25.63 13.04
C PHE A 148 -4.23 -25.09 13.04
N ALA A 149 -3.97 -23.97 12.37
CA ALA A 149 -2.69 -23.28 12.33
C ALA A 149 -2.90 -21.77 12.17
N VAL A 150 -2.07 -20.95 12.82
CA VAL A 150 -2.05 -19.48 12.67
C VAL A 150 -0.64 -19.05 12.28
N VAL A 151 -0.41 -18.82 10.99
CA VAL A 151 0.86 -18.33 10.45
C VAL A 151 0.78 -16.82 10.34
N ASN A 152 1.46 -16.13 11.25
CA ASN A 152 1.45 -14.67 11.29
C ASN A 152 2.75 -14.15 11.93
N PRO A 153 3.61 -13.40 11.20
CA PRO A 153 4.87 -12.89 11.72
C PRO A 153 4.69 -11.81 12.81
N ASN A 154 3.47 -11.31 13.01
CA ASN A 154 3.12 -10.33 14.04
C ASN A 154 2.45 -10.94 15.27
N ARG A 155 2.53 -12.25 15.47
CA ARG A 155 2.17 -12.91 16.72
C ARG A 155 3.09 -12.44 17.85
N GLN A 156 2.55 -12.36 19.05
CA GLN A 156 3.31 -11.91 20.24
C GLN A 156 4.44 -12.86 20.64
N ASP A 157 4.37 -14.12 20.21
CA ASP A 157 5.36 -15.16 20.47
C ASP A 157 6.35 -15.38 19.31
N GLU A 158 6.32 -14.53 18.27
CA GLU A 158 7.27 -14.50 17.16
C GLU A 158 8.49 -13.61 17.45
N THR A 159 9.58 -13.80 16.69
CA THR A 159 10.80 -12.98 16.83
C THR A 159 10.63 -11.55 16.31
N GLY A 160 9.64 -11.31 15.46
CA GLY A 160 9.39 -10.03 14.79
C GLY A 160 10.29 -9.75 13.59
N GLU A 161 11.25 -10.60 13.25
CA GLU A 161 12.16 -10.39 12.11
C GLU A 161 11.42 -10.25 10.77
N LEU A 162 10.29 -10.96 10.60
CA LEU A 162 9.47 -10.98 9.40
C LEU A 162 8.18 -10.14 9.51
N SER A 163 8.04 -9.35 10.56
CA SER A 163 6.86 -8.50 10.82
C SER A 163 6.54 -7.48 9.73
N HIS A 164 7.48 -7.27 8.82
CA HIS A 164 7.36 -6.33 7.69
C HIS A 164 6.80 -6.97 6.40
N LEU A 165 6.48 -8.27 6.42
CA LEU A 165 5.89 -8.97 5.26
C LEU A 165 4.39 -8.68 5.17
N CYS A 166 3.87 -8.54 3.95
CA CYS A 166 2.45 -8.56 3.65
C CYS A 166 1.91 -10.01 3.64
N ALA A 167 0.59 -10.20 3.68
CA ALA A 167 -0.01 -11.54 3.73
C ALA A 167 0.37 -12.41 2.53
N ALA A 168 0.41 -11.86 1.32
CA ALA A 168 0.82 -12.61 0.12
C ALA A 168 2.27 -13.11 0.19
N ALA A 169 3.17 -12.36 0.84
CA ALA A 169 4.53 -12.84 1.08
C ALA A 169 4.56 -13.97 2.12
N VAL A 170 3.71 -13.92 3.14
CA VAL A 170 3.57 -15.02 4.12
C VAL A 170 2.96 -16.26 3.46
N VAL A 171 1.91 -16.11 2.63
CA VAL A 171 1.36 -17.20 1.81
C VAL A 171 2.44 -17.82 0.93
N PHE A 172 3.24 -16.99 0.26
CA PHE A 172 4.35 -17.48 -0.56
C PHE A 172 5.35 -18.32 0.26
N MET A 173 5.68 -17.92 1.49
CA MET A 173 6.56 -18.70 2.37
C MET A 173 5.93 -20.05 2.78
N VAL A 174 4.62 -20.08 3.07
CA VAL A 174 3.89 -21.34 3.32
C VAL A 174 3.97 -22.26 2.11
N LEU A 175 3.79 -21.72 0.90
CA LEU A 175 3.87 -22.50 -0.34
C LEU A 175 5.30 -22.98 -0.66
N VAL A 176 6.33 -22.21 -0.29
CA VAL A 176 7.74 -22.66 -0.39
C VAL A 176 7.96 -23.90 0.47
N GLU A 177 7.44 -23.92 1.70
CA GLU A 177 7.54 -25.08 2.57
C GLU A 177 6.67 -26.24 2.08
N ALA A 178 5.43 -25.98 1.62
CA ALA A 178 4.59 -27.01 1.02
C ALA A 178 5.29 -27.69 -0.18
N ASN A 179 5.93 -26.91 -1.03
CA ASN A 179 6.72 -27.41 -2.15
C ASN A 179 7.97 -28.21 -1.70
N ARG A 180 8.59 -27.82 -0.57
CA ARG A 180 9.70 -28.57 0.01
C ARG A 180 9.24 -29.97 0.44
N GLN A 181 8.06 -30.06 1.07
CA GLN A 181 7.46 -31.34 1.49
C GLN A 181 7.09 -32.20 0.27
N ILE A 182 6.51 -31.60 -0.80
CA ILE A 182 6.19 -32.31 -2.06
C ILE A 182 7.46 -32.92 -2.68
N ARG A 183 8.58 -32.19 -2.70
CA ARG A 183 9.87 -32.71 -3.20
C ARG A 183 10.40 -33.84 -2.33
N ALA A 184 10.23 -33.79 -1.02
CA ALA A 184 10.64 -34.88 -0.13
C ALA A 184 9.90 -36.17 -0.44
N ASP A 185 8.65 -36.09 -0.92
CA ASP A 185 7.86 -37.23 -1.43
C ASP A 185 8.22 -37.62 -2.89
N SER A 186 9.30 -37.08 -3.44
CA SER A 186 9.77 -37.35 -4.83
C SER A 186 8.77 -36.92 -5.92
N GLN A 187 7.92 -35.94 -5.65
CA GLN A 187 6.97 -35.36 -6.60
C GLN A 187 7.47 -34.01 -7.13
N ALA A 188 7.07 -33.65 -8.36
CA ALA A 188 7.34 -32.34 -8.91
C ALA A 188 6.40 -31.29 -8.29
N PRO A 189 6.94 -30.26 -7.63
CA PRO A 189 6.11 -29.22 -7.03
C PRO A 189 5.65 -28.19 -8.06
N PRO A 190 4.57 -27.42 -7.77
CA PRO A 190 4.18 -26.25 -8.53
C PRO A 190 5.28 -25.21 -8.71
N ASP A 191 5.23 -24.45 -9.82
CA ASP A 191 6.13 -23.32 -10.05
C ASP A 191 5.71 -22.11 -9.23
N LEU A 192 6.49 -21.76 -8.21
CA LEU A 192 6.27 -20.57 -7.39
C LEU A 192 6.95 -19.32 -7.96
N MET A 193 7.97 -19.50 -8.79
CA MET A 193 8.72 -18.34 -9.31
C MET A 193 7.86 -17.52 -10.29
N GLY A 194 7.02 -18.18 -11.07
CA GLY A 194 6.05 -17.54 -11.95
C GLY A 194 4.90 -16.79 -11.23
N MET A 195 4.78 -16.98 -9.91
CA MET A 195 3.75 -16.33 -9.09
C MET A 195 4.25 -15.07 -8.35
N LEU A 196 5.52 -14.71 -8.47
CA LEU A 196 6.10 -13.57 -7.77
C LEU A 196 5.55 -12.21 -8.21
N ASP A 197 4.89 -12.14 -9.36
CA ASP A 197 4.15 -10.98 -9.83
C ASP A 197 3.02 -10.58 -8.85
N LEU A 198 2.29 -11.56 -8.30
CA LEU A 198 1.26 -11.34 -7.28
C LEU A 198 1.85 -10.87 -5.96
N VAL A 199 2.96 -11.50 -5.52
CA VAL A 199 3.65 -11.11 -4.29
C VAL A 199 4.18 -9.68 -4.39
N ALA A 200 4.73 -9.30 -5.54
CA ALA A 200 5.21 -7.94 -5.77
C ALA A 200 4.08 -6.92 -5.75
N LEU A 201 2.95 -7.24 -6.40
CA LEU A 201 1.76 -6.37 -6.41
C LEU A 201 1.26 -6.14 -4.98
N ALA A 202 1.06 -7.20 -4.21
CA ALA A 202 0.64 -7.14 -2.82
C ALA A 202 1.59 -6.32 -1.95
N THR A 203 2.89 -6.67 -1.95
CA THR A 203 3.92 -6.00 -1.15
C THR A 203 3.94 -4.48 -1.37
N VAL A 204 3.79 -4.03 -2.61
CA VAL A 204 3.78 -2.60 -2.93
C VAL A 204 2.46 -1.95 -2.58
N ALA A 205 1.33 -2.60 -2.85
CA ALA A 205 -0.01 -2.05 -2.62
C ALA A 205 -0.35 -1.96 -1.12
N ASP A 206 0.12 -2.90 -0.31
CA ASP A 206 0.02 -2.89 1.14
C ASP A 206 1.04 -1.93 1.81
N VAL A 207 1.82 -1.21 1.01
CA VAL A 207 2.81 -0.23 1.50
C VAL A 207 3.87 -0.87 2.41
N ALA A 208 4.17 -2.15 2.22
CA ALA A 208 5.21 -2.85 2.98
C ALA A 208 6.61 -2.26 2.70
N PRO A 209 7.52 -2.22 3.70
CA PRO A 209 8.87 -1.67 3.51
C PRO A 209 9.65 -2.38 2.41
N LEU A 210 10.12 -1.66 1.39
CA LEU A 210 10.90 -2.22 0.27
C LEU A 210 12.38 -2.41 0.64
N THR A 211 12.63 -3.17 1.71
CA THR A 211 13.96 -3.53 2.21
C THR A 211 14.12 -5.05 2.27
N GLY A 212 15.35 -5.55 2.31
CA GLY A 212 15.63 -6.98 2.52
C GLY A 212 14.84 -7.89 1.58
N LEU A 213 14.10 -8.84 2.17
CA LEU A 213 13.31 -9.83 1.45
C LEU A 213 12.23 -9.19 0.57
N ASN A 214 11.47 -8.21 1.08
CA ASN A 214 10.42 -7.53 0.31
C ASN A 214 10.98 -6.90 -0.97
N ARG A 215 12.16 -6.29 -0.89
CA ARG A 215 12.83 -5.72 -2.07
C ARG A 215 13.20 -6.78 -3.09
N ALA A 216 13.68 -7.95 -2.64
CA ALA A 216 14.00 -9.06 -3.53
C ALA A 216 12.76 -9.65 -4.20
N LEU A 217 11.66 -9.82 -3.45
CA LEU A 217 10.37 -10.29 -3.95
C LEU A 217 9.84 -9.34 -5.01
N VAL A 218 9.82 -8.04 -4.74
CA VAL A 218 9.34 -7.01 -5.69
C VAL A 218 10.25 -6.94 -6.93
N THR A 219 11.58 -6.98 -6.74
CA THR A 219 12.53 -6.97 -7.87
C THR A 219 12.30 -8.16 -8.82
N GLN A 220 12.09 -9.34 -8.26
CA GLN A 220 11.85 -10.54 -9.07
C GLN A 220 10.44 -10.55 -9.66
N GLY A 221 9.43 -10.13 -8.87
CA GLY A 221 8.04 -10.09 -9.32
C GLY A 221 7.81 -9.09 -10.46
N LEU A 222 8.48 -7.94 -10.46
CA LEU A 222 8.45 -7.00 -11.59
C LEU A 222 9.00 -7.62 -12.88
N LYS A 223 10.03 -8.50 -12.80
CA LYS A 223 10.54 -9.24 -13.96
C LYS A 223 9.53 -10.24 -14.47
N VAL A 224 8.87 -10.97 -13.56
CA VAL A 224 7.79 -11.91 -13.92
C VAL A 224 6.65 -11.17 -14.58
N MET A 225 6.18 -10.06 -13.98
CA MET A 225 5.12 -9.23 -14.55
C MET A 225 5.45 -8.70 -15.95
N SER A 226 6.73 -8.39 -16.23
CA SER A 226 7.18 -7.95 -17.56
C SER A 226 6.97 -9.00 -18.64
N SER A 227 6.89 -10.30 -18.30
CA SER A 227 6.59 -11.36 -19.25
C SER A 227 5.13 -11.40 -19.71
N ARG A 228 4.23 -10.68 -19.01
CA ARG A 228 2.79 -10.60 -19.30
C ARG A 228 2.12 -11.98 -19.39
N SER A 229 2.57 -12.93 -18.58
CA SER A 229 2.11 -14.33 -18.61
C SER A 229 0.79 -14.54 -17.84
N ARG A 230 0.46 -13.65 -16.88
CA ARG A 230 -0.78 -13.72 -16.09
C ARG A 230 -1.90 -12.92 -16.75
N PRO A 231 -3.00 -13.58 -17.22
CA PRO A 231 -4.08 -12.88 -17.94
C PRO A 231 -4.64 -11.69 -17.19
N GLY A 232 -4.96 -11.82 -15.89
CA GLY A 232 -5.54 -10.74 -15.10
C GLY A 232 -4.65 -9.51 -14.97
N LEU A 233 -3.36 -9.69 -14.67
CA LEU A 233 -2.41 -8.57 -14.58
C LEU A 233 -2.15 -7.94 -15.95
N THR A 234 -2.12 -8.75 -17.00
CA THR A 234 -1.99 -8.27 -18.38
C THR A 234 -3.17 -7.41 -18.77
N ALA A 235 -4.40 -7.87 -18.52
CA ALA A 235 -5.62 -7.12 -18.81
C ALA A 235 -5.69 -5.80 -18.01
N LEU A 236 -5.34 -5.83 -16.72
CA LEU A 236 -5.27 -4.61 -15.88
C LEU A 236 -4.23 -3.60 -16.39
N ALA A 237 -3.08 -4.07 -16.86
CA ALA A 237 -2.06 -3.21 -17.46
C ALA A 237 -2.56 -2.58 -18.79
N ASP A 238 -3.26 -3.36 -19.62
CA ASP A 238 -3.80 -2.90 -20.90
C ASP A 238 -4.90 -1.85 -20.73
N VAL A 239 -5.89 -2.08 -19.85
CA VAL A 239 -6.95 -1.08 -19.58
C VAL A 239 -6.41 0.18 -18.93
N ALA A 240 -5.26 0.07 -18.24
CA ALA A 240 -4.56 1.21 -17.67
C ALA A 240 -3.68 1.96 -18.69
N GLY A 241 -3.53 1.46 -19.90
CA GLY A 241 -2.65 2.04 -20.94
C GLY A 241 -1.17 1.93 -20.57
N LEU A 242 -0.76 0.88 -19.85
CA LEU A 242 0.63 0.68 -19.43
C LEU A 242 1.43 0.07 -20.59
N ASP A 243 2.18 0.91 -21.29
CA ASP A 243 3.01 0.60 -22.47
C ASP A 243 4.51 0.48 -22.14
N THR A 244 4.89 0.74 -20.88
CA THR A 244 6.26 0.67 -20.39
C THR A 244 6.47 -0.54 -19.46
N PRO A 245 7.72 -0.98 -19.23
CA PRO A 245 8.00 -2.02 -18.25
C PRO A 245 7.40 -1.66 -16.87
N PRO A 246 6.81 -2.63 -16.15
CA PRO A 246 6.22 -2.39 -14.85
C PRO A 246 7.29 -1.95 -13.83
N ALA A 247 6.91 -1.00 -12.99
CA ALA A 247 7.72 -0.50 -11.88
C ALA A 247 6.87 -0.48 -10.61
N ALA A 248 7.48 -0.37 -9.43
CA ALA A 248 6.76 -0.30 -8.16
C ALA A 248 5.67 0.79 -8.16
N TYR A 249 5.93 1.94 -8.79
CA TYR A 249 4.92 2.98 -8.98
C TYR A 249 3.64 2.47 -9.65
N HIS A 250 3.78 1.65 -10.71
CA HIS A 250 2.62 1.11 -11.43
C HIS A 250 1.81 0.15 -10.56
N LEU A 251 2.47 -0.63 -9.70
CA LEU A 251 1.80 -1.53 -8.77
C LEU A 251 0.97 -0.77 -7.74
N GLY A 252 1.55 0.24 -7.10
CA GLY A 252 0.89 1.00 -6.03
C GLY A 252 -0.13 2.03 -6.51
N TYR A 253 0.08 2.65 -7.68
CA TYR A 253 -0.71 3.81 -8.12
C TYR A 253 -1.53 3.59 -9.39
N VAL A 254 -1.28 2.52 -10.13
CA VAL A 254 -1.99 2.23 -11.38
C VAL A 254 -2.82 0.95 -11.27
N ILE A 255 -2.20 -0.18 -10.93
CA ILE A 255 -2.86 -1.49 -10.85
C ILE A 255 -3.60 -1.65 -9.53
N GLY A 256 -2.93 -1.42 -8.39
CA GLY A 256 -3.52 -1.60 -7.07
C GLY A 256 -4.84 -0.85 -6.85
N PRO A 257 -4.95 0.44 -7.21
CA PRO A 257 -6.21 1.18 -7.08
C PRO A 257 -7.38 0.60 -7.90
N ARG A 258 -7.11 -0.05 -9.05
CA ARG A 258 -8.13 -0.73 -9.86
C ARG A 258 -8.63 -2.00 -9.17
N VAL A 259 -7.71 -2.83 -8.69
CA VAL A 259 -8.05 -4.04 -7.91
C VAL A 259 -8.88 -3.67 -6.68
N ASN A 260 -8.44 -2.66 -5.93
CA ASN A 260 -9.14 -2.16 -4.73
C ASN A 260 -10.51 -1.51 -5.02
N ALA A 261 -10.79 -1.10 -6.25
CA ALA A 261 -12.04 -0.42 -6.58
C ALA A 261 -13.25 -1.36 -6.42
N GLY A 262 -13.10 -2.66 -6.68
CA GLY A 262 -14.12 -3.67 -6.46
C GLY A 262 -14.66 -3.63 -5.02
N GLY A 263 -13.77 -3.78 -4.03
CA GLY A 263 -14.13 -3.77 -2.61
C GLY A 263 -14.52 -2.39 -2.04
N ARG A 264 -14.38 -1.31 -2.81
CA ARG A 264 -14.74 0.04 -2.36
C ARG A 264 -16.11 0.51 -2.85
N VAL A 265 -16.42 0.29 -4.13
CA VAL A 265 -17.61 0.84 -4.79
C VAL A 265 -18.30 -0.18 -5.70
N GLY A 266 -17.93 -1.46 -5.63
CA GLY A 266 -18.47 -2.55 -6.42
C GLY A 266 -18.57 -3.85 -5.61
N ARG A 267 -18.43 -4.98 -6.29
CA ARG A 267 -18.40 -6.30 -5.62
C ARG A 267 -17.00 -6.59 -5.11
N ALA A 268 -16.89 -7.07 -3.88
CA ALA A 268 -15.65 -7.31 -3.18
C ALA A 268 -14.73 -8.35 -3.86
N ASP A 269 -15.31 -9.39 -4.48
CA ASP A 269 -14.60 -10.51 -5.11
C ASP A 269 -13.93 -10.18 -6.46
N LEU A 270 -14.29 -9.06 -7.11
CA LEU A 270 -13.86 -8.75 -8.48
C LEU A 270 -12.35 -8.67 -8.62
N GLY A 271 -11.67 -8.04 -7.65
CA GLY A 271 -10.21 -7.90 -7.65
C GLY A 271 -9.51 -9.26 -7.58
N ALA A 272 -9.87 -10.07 -6.60
CA ALA A 272 -9.30 -11.40 -6.41
C ALA A 272 -9.58 -12.32 -7.62
N ARG A 273 -10.80 -12.30 -8.16
CA ARG A 273 -11.17 -13.05 -9.37
C ARG A 273 -10.36 -12.62 -10.59
N CYS A 274 -10.16 -11.32 -10.78
CA CYS A 274 -9.35 -10.83 -11.89
C CYS A 274 -7.89 -11.31 -11.78
N LEU A 275 -7.29 -11.25 -10.59
CA LEU A 275 -5.93 -11.71 -10.35
C LEU A 275 -5.78 -13.23 -10.52
N ALA A 276 -6.82 -14.00 -10.18
CA ALA A 276 -6.84 -15.47 -10.29
C ALA A 276 -7.37 -15.99 -11.65
N ALA A 277 -7.80 -15.11 -12.55
CA ALA A 277 -8.36 -15.50 -13.84
C ALA A 277 -7.31 -16.20 -14.72
N THR A 278 -7.68 -17.33 -15.31
CA THR A 278 -6.86 -18.10 -16.25
C THR A 278 -7.29 -17.93 -17.69
N ASP A 279 -8.57 -17.57 -17.91
CA ASP A 279 -9.11 -17.28 -19.23
C ASP A 279 -8.87 -15.80 -19.57
N PRO A 280 -8.27 -15.47 -20.73
CA PRO A 280 -7.98 -14.10 -21.12
C PRO A 280 -9.23 -13.25 -21.35
N ASP A 281 -10.33 -13.82 -21.82
CA ASP A 281 -11.58 -13.07 -22.08
C ASP A 281 -12.28 -12.73 -20.76
N GLU A 282 -12.34 -13.67 -19.81
CA GLU A 282 -12.81 -13.40 -18.44
C GLU A 282 -11.94 -12.33 -17.77
N ALA A 283 -10.61 -12.47 -17.83
CA ALA A 283 -9.67 -11.50 -17.29
C ALA A 283 -9.89 -10.09 -17.83
N ARG A 284 -10.11 -9.98 -19.15
CA ARG A 284 -10.42 -8.70 -19.81
C ARG A 284 -11.72 -8.08 -19.31
N ALA A 285 -12.79 -8.86 -19.26
CA ALA A 285 -14.09 -8.37 -18.78
C ALA A 285 -14.02 -7.88 -17.32
N LEU A 286 -13.29 -8.60 -16.45
CA LEU A 286 -13.08 -8.21 -15.07
C LEU A 286 -12.22 -6.95 -14.97
N ALA A 287 -11.16 -6.82 -15.76
CA ALA A 287 -10.28 -5.64 -15.76
C ALA A 287 -11.01 -4.39 -16.29
N ASP A 288 -11.82 -4.51 -17.35
CA ASP A 288 -12.65 -3.41 -17.85
C ASP A 288 -13.62 -2.92 -16.77
N ARG A 289 -14.27 -3.86 -16.05
CA ARG A 289 -15.18 -3.50 -14.94
C ARG A 289 -14.45 -2.83 -13.77
N LEU A 290 -13.28 -3.32 -13.40
CA LEU A 290 -12.46 -2.71 -12.35
C LEU A 290 -11.95 -1.31 -12.73
N ASP A 291 -11.61 -1.09 -14.00
CA ASP A 291 -11.24 0.26 -14.49
C ASP A 291 -12.41 1.24 -14.45
N GLU A 292 -13.62 0.79 -14.82
CA GLU A 292 -14.84 1.57 -14.69
C GLU A 292 -15.10 1.96 -13.23
N LEU A 293 -15.11 0.98 -12.31
CA LEU A 293 -15.28 1.23 -10.87
C LEU A 293 -14.19 2.15 -10.30
N ASN A 294 -12.96 2.05 -10.79
CA ASN A 294 -11.89 2.94 -10.36
C ASN A 294 -12.09 4.38 -10.87
N ARG A 295 -12.74 4.58 -12.03
CA ARG A 295 -13.16 5.93 -12.49
C ARG A 295 -14.27 6.48 -11.60
N ASP A 296 -15.32 5.69 -11.36
CA ASP A 296 -16.44 6.06 -10.48
C ASP A 296 -15.92 6.44 -9.08
N ARG A 297 -15.06 5.60 -8.51
CA ARG A 297 -14.43 5.88 -7.21
C ARG A 297 -13.67 7.22 -7.20
N ARG A 298 -12.93 7.55 -8.28
CA ARG A 298 -12.21 8.83 -8.37
C ARG A 298 -13.14 10.02 -8.42
N GLU A 299 -14.26 9.89 -9.10
CA GLU A 299 -15.27 10.95 -9.18
C GLU A 299 -15.92 11.18 -7.81
N ILE A 300 -16.33 10.10 -7.12
CA ILE A 300 -16.87 10.17 -5.75
C ILE A 300 -15.82 10.76 -4.80
N GLU A 301 -14.54 10.29 -4.88
CA GLU A 301 -13.43 10.81 -4.06
C GLU A 301 -13.24 12.32 -4.27
N ALA A 302 -13.28 12.80 -5.50
CA ALA A 302 -13.10 14.22 -5.81
C ALA A 302 -14.23 15.07 -5.21
N GLN A 303 -15.47 14.66 -5.37
CA GLN A 303 -16.63 15.37 -4.82
C GLN A 303 -16.57 15.43 -3.28
N VAL A 304 -16.30 14.30 -2.62
CA VAL A 304 -16.21 14.25 -1.16
C VAL A 304 -15.00 15.04 -0.65
N ARG A 305 -13.86 14.98 -1.34
CA ARG A 305 -12.65 15.75 -0.99
C ARG A 305 -12.90 17.25 -1.03
N ASP A 306 -13.51 17.76 -2.10
CA ASP A 306 -13.75 19.18 -2.29
C ASP A 306 -14.74 19.72 -1.24
N ALA A 307 -15.80 18.95 -0.96
CA ALA A 307 -16.74 19.27 0.11
C ALA A 307 -16.08 19.22 1.50
N ALA A 308 -15.25 18.21 1.77
CA ALA A 308 -14.57 18.05 3.05
C ALA A 308 -13.52 19.15 3.28
N LEU A 309 -12.80 19.55 2.24
CA LEU A 309 -11.82 20.65 2.33
C LEU A 309 -12.52 21.98 2.62
N THR A 310 -13.61 22.30 1.91
CA THR A 310 -14.42 23.50 2.17
C THR A 310 -14.94 23.56 3.61
N GLN A 311 -15.41 22.44 4.16
CA GLN A 311 -15.83 22.38 5.56
C GLN A 311 -14.66 22.56 6.54
N ALA A 312 -13.52 21.97 6.24
CA ALA A 312 -12.32 22.05 7.06
C ALA A 312 -11.79 23.50 7.11
N GLU A 313 -11.74 24.17 5.96
CA GLU A 313 -11.36 25.59 5.86
C GLU A 313 -12.29 26.51 6.65
N ALA A 314 -13.61 26.28 6.57
CA ALA A 314 -14.60 27.04 7.31
C ALA A 314 -14.48 26.87 8.85
N ARG A 315 -13.98 25.72 9.34
CA ARG A 315 -13.68 25.47 10.75
C ARG A 315 -12.31 25.98 11.19
N GLY A 316 -11.42 26.28 10.26
CA GLY A 316 -10.04 26.66 10.50
C GLY A 316 -9.08 25.46 10.44
N LEU A 317 -7.94 25.66 9.79
CA LEU A 317 -6.93 24.61 9.57
C LEU A 317 -5.80 24.58 10.62
N ASP A 318 -5.85 25.46 11.63
CA ASP A 318 -4.76 25.64 12.61
C ASP A 318 -4.87 24.72 13.83
N GLY A 319 -5.97 23.95 13.95
CA GLY A 319 -6.21 23.02 15.06
C GLY A 319 -5.31 21.79 15.05
N ALA A 320 -5.36 21.00 16.12
CA ALA A 320 -4.66 19.71 16.23
C ALA A 320 -5.29 18.60 15.38
N LEU A 321 -6.52 18.80 14.93
CA LEU A 321 -7.29 17.87 14.11
C LEU A 321 -8.04 18.65 13.02
N VAL A 322 -8.01 18.16 11.81
CA VAL A 322 -8.87 18.58 10.71
C VAL A 322 -9.94 17.52 10.49
N TRP A 323 -11.21 17.91 10.39
CA TRP A 323 -12.28 16.94 10.18
C TRP A 323 -13.45 17.49 9.38
N ALA A 324 -14.16 16.58 8.73
CA ALA A 324 -15.38 16.88 7.99
C ALA A 324 -16.37 15.71 8.08
N ALA A 325 -17.66 16.04 8.00
CA ALA A 325 -18.74 15.06 7.99
C ALA A 325 -19.80 15.45 6.95
N GLY A 326 -20.35 14.47 6.23
CA GLY A 326 -21.36 14.75 5.22
C GLY A 326 -22.32 13.60 4.99
N GLU A 327 -23.60 13.93 4.72
CA GLU A 327 -24.63 12.96 4.36
C GLU A 327 -24.31 12.30 3.01
N GLY A 328 -24.50 10.98 2.95
CA GLY A 328 -24.30 10.20 1.74
C GLY A 328 -22.86 10.06 1.28
N TRP A 329 -21.87 10.48 2.08
CA TRP A 329 -20.47 10.23 1.73
C TRP A 329 -20.14 8.76 1.84
N HIS A 330 -19.77 8.18 0.71
CA HIS A 330 -19.58 6.75 0.58
C HIS A 330 -18.45 6.22 1.51
N PRO A 331 -18.71 5.21 2.36
CA PRO A 331 -17.73 4.70 3.33
C PRO A 331 -16.46 4.13 2.67
N GLY A 332 -16.55 3.68 1.41
CA GLY A 332 -15.39 3.21 0.63
C GLY A 332 -14.36 4.28 0.29
N VAL A 333 -14.73 5.60 0.34
CA VAL A 333 -13.82 6.71 -0.04
C VAL A 333 -13.39 7.59 1.14
N VAL A 334 -14.13 7.64 2.26
CA VAL A 334 -13.81 8.54 3.39
C VAL A 334 -12.38 8.37 3.91
N GLY A 335 -11.85 7.15 3.90
CA GLY A 335 -10.47 6.88 4.32
C GLY A 335 -9.42 7.45 3.35
N ILE A 336 -9.73 7.50 2.06
CA ILE A 336 -8.85 8.12 1.04
C ILE A 336 -8.90 9.63 1.20
N VAL A 337 -10.09 10.19 1.37
CA VAL A 337 -10.27 11.64 1.58
C VAL A 337 -9.59 12.10 2.86
N ALA A 338 -9.68 11.34 3.96
CA ALA A 338 -8.94 11.64 5.19
C ALA A 338 -7.40 11.70 4.94
N ALA A 339 -6.87 10.80 4.10
CA ALA A 339 -5.46 10.86 3.72
C ALA A 339 -5.14 12.13 2.91
N ARG A 340 -6.01 12.53 1.98
CA ARG A 340 -5.82 13.77 1.20
C ARG A 340 -5.90 15.03 2.06
N LEU A 341 -6.86 15.09 3.00
CA LEU A 341 -6.93 16.20 3.96
C LEU A 341 -5.67 16.28 4.82
N LYS A 342 -5.20 15.14 5.34
CA LYS A 342 -3.94 15.07 6.09
C LYS A 342 -2.75 15.56 5.25
N GLU A 343 -2.65 15.17 3.97
CA GLU A 343 -1.58 15.59 3.07
C GLU A 343 -1.63 17.10 2.81
N ALA A 344 -2.81 17.63 2.54
CA ALA A 344 -3.02 19.04 2.25
C ALA A 344 -2.73 19.95 3.47
N THR A 345 -3.10 19.50 4.68
CA THR A 345 -3.03 20.32 5.90
C THR A 345 -1.80 20.02 6.76
N GLY A 346 -1.16 18.86 6.56
CA GLY A 346 -0.07 18.38 7.42
C GLY A 346 -0.51 18.03 8.84
N ARG A 347 -1.81 17.75 9.06
CA ARG A 347 -2.43 17.51 10.36
C ARG A 347 -3.16 16.18 10.37
N PRO A 348 -3.38 15.55 11.54
CA PRO A 348 -4.34 14.46 11.65
C PRO A 348 -5.68 14.86 11.05
N ALA A 349 -6.29 13.97 10.29
CA ALA A 349 -7.56 14.26 9.62
C ALA A 349 -8.56 13.12 9.82
N VAL A 350 -9.83 13.45 10.03
CA VAL A 350 -10.96 12.52 10.14
C VAL A 350 -12.05 12.93 9.14
N VAL A 351 -12.55 11.96 8.37
CA VAL A 351 -13.68 12.17 7.46
C VAL A 351 -14.76 11.14 7.79
N ILE A 352 -16.00 11.63 7.90
CA ILE A 352 -17.15 10.85 8.39
C ILE A 352 -18.26 10.91 7.32
N GLY A 353 -18.69 9.75 6.86
CA GLY A 353 -19.90 9.62 6.04
C GLY A 353 -21.09 9.33 6.95
N LEU A 354 -22.17 10.09 6.77
CA LEU A 354 -23.39 10.00 7.55
C LEU A 354 -24.46 9.24 6.77
N GLU A 355 -25.14 8.36 7.48
CA GLU A 355 -26.29 7.63 6.98
C GLU A 355 -27.19 7.21 8.15
N ASN A 356 -28.50 7.44 8.04
CA ASN A 356 -29.54 7.03 9.01
C ASN A 356 -29.24 7.45 10.48
N GLY A 357 -28.64 8.62 10.68
CA GLY A 357 -28.32 9.15 12.03
C GLY A 357 -27.04 8.59 12.64
N GLU A 358 -26.30 7.76 11.91
CA GLU A 358 -24.98 7.27 12.30
C GLU A 358 -23.90 7.75 11.33
N GLY A 359 -22.68 7.92 11.84
CA GLY A 359 -21.51 8.29 11.07
C GLY A 359 -20.45 7.18 11.08
N LYS A 360 -20.06 6.70 9.91
CA LYS A 360 -18.90 5.83 9.74
C LYS A 360 -17.71 6.69 9.30
N GLY A 361 -16.67 6.79 10.15
CA GLY A 361 -15.52 7.67 9.93
C GLY A 361 -14.21 6.91 9.78
N SER A 362 -13.30 7.55 9.06
CA SER A 362 -11.92 7.09 8.93
C SER A 362 -10.96 8.23 9.23
N GLY A 363 -9.95 7.95 10.05
CA GLY A 363 -8.91 8.89 10.42
C GLY A 363 -7.54 8.52 9.86
N ARG A 364 -6.73 9.55 9.58
CA ARG A 364 -5.33 9.42 9.18
C ARG A 364 -4.47 10.37 10.01
N SER A 365 -3.34 9.87 10.50
CA SER A 365 -2.45 10.62 11.40
C SER A 365 -1.18 11.09 10.70
N VAL A 366 -0.43 11.91 11.42
CA VAL A 366 0.92 12.37 11.06
C VAL A 366 1.96 11.69 11.96
N PRO A 367 3.25 11.61 11.55
CA PRO A 367 4.30 11.04 12.37
C PRO A 367 4.36 11.71 13.76
N GLY A 368 4.53 10.89 14.80
CA GLY A 368 4.59 11.35 16.19
C GLY A 368 3.25 11.43 16.92
N VAL A 369 2.12 11.25 16.22
CA VAL A 369 0.77 11.35 16.80
C VAL A 369 0.06 10.00 16.71
N ASP A 370 -0.33 9.43 17.86
CA ASP A 370 -1.06 8.16 17.97
C ASP A 370 -2.57 8.39 17.93
N LEU A 371 -3.14 8.27 16.74
CA LEU A 371 -4.57 8.43 16.50
C LEU A 371 -5.38 7.25 17.05
N GLY A 372 -4.86 6.03 16.91
CA GLY A 372 -5.57 4.83 17.34
C GLY A 372 -5.88 4.84 18.83
N SER A 373 -4.87 5.11 19.68
CA SER A 373 -5.05 5.21 21.12
C SER A 373 -6.01 6.34 21.51
N ALA A 374 -5.99 7.47 20.79
CA ALA A 374 -6.92 8.58 21.05
C ALA A 374 -8.36 8.19 20.70
N ILE A 375 -8.59 7.51 19.59
CA ILE A 375 -9.92 6.99 19.17
C ILE A 375 -10.43 5.95 20.17
N GLN A 376 -9.60 5.01 20.60
CA GLN A 376 -9.98 4.02 21.61
C GLN A 376 -10.39 4.70 22.93
N LYS A 377 -9.67 5.74 23.33
CA LYS A 377 -9.99 6.49 24.54
C LYS A 377 -11.35 7.18 24.48
N ILE A 378 -11.67 7.88 23.39
CA ILE A 378 -12.98 8.54 23.25
C ILE A 378 -14.12 7.52 23.07
N ALA A 379 -13.84 6.33 22.55
CA ALA A 379 -14.78 5.21 22.53
C ALA A 379 -15.07 4.70 23.96
N ALA A 380 -14.04 4.53 24.78
CA ALA A 380 -14.18 4.15 26.19
C ALA A 380 -14.88 5.24 27.03
N GLU A 381 -14.78 6.52 26.67
CA GLU A 381 -15.50 7.65 27.25
C GLU A 381 -16.99 7.70 26.81
N GLY A 382 -17.44 6.80 25.91
CA GLY A 382 -18.84 6.72 25.43
C GLY A 382 -19.21 7.74 24.35
N LEU A 383 -18.23 8.44 23.77
CA LEU A 383 -18.44 9.41 22.69
C LEU A 383 -18.54 8.76 21.31
N LEU A 384 -18.18 7.48 21.19
CA LEU A 384 -18.30 6.68 19.97
C LEU A 384 -19.12 5.44 20.26
N ILE A 385 -19.83 4.94 19.23
CA ILE A 385 -20.47 3.61 19.26
C ILE A 385 -19.37 2.52 19.27
N LYS A 386 -18.36 2.67 18.42
CA LYS A 386 -17.13 1.87 18.39
C LYS A 386 -16.01 2.67 17.74
N GLY A 387 -14.78 2.31 18.06
CA GLY A 387 -13.62 2.92 17.43
C GLY A 387 -12.34 2.17 17.77
N GLY A 388 -11.39 2.19 16.84
CA GLY A 388 -10.10 1.55 17.02
C GLY A 388 -9.21 1.74 15.81
N GLY A 389 -8.00 1.22 15.89
CA GLY A 389 -7.02 1.30 14.83
C GLY A 389 -5.59 1.38 15.37
N HIS A 390 -4.69 1.84 14.51
CA HIS A 390 -3.27 1.96 14.80
C HIS A 390 -2.83 3.43 14.84
N LYS A 391 -1.56 3.66 15.17
CA LYS A 391 -1.01 5.04 15.29
C LYS A 391 -1.33 5.93 14.09
N MET A 392 -1.22 5.40 12.86
CA MET A 392 -1.33 6.19 11.63
C MET A 392 -2.71 6.18 10.99
N ALA A 393 -3.58 5.23 11.35
CA ALA A 393 -4.91 5.08 10.76
C ALA A 393 -5.88 4.47 11.77
N ALA A 394 -7.11 5.00 11.82
CA ALA A 394 -8.15 4.50 12.70
C ALA A 394 -9.53 4.63 12.06
N GLY A 395 -10.46 3.75 12.47
CA GLY A 395 -11.87 3.78 12.12
C GLY A 395 -12.72 4.15 13.32
N LEU A 396 -13.88 4.72 13.07
CA LEU A 396 -14.85 5.05 14.12
C LEU A 396 -16.29 4.95 13.62
N THR A 397 -17.20 4.67 14.54
CA THR A 397 -18.65 4.83 14.33
C THR A 397 -19.19 5.73 15.45
N VAL A 398 -19.96 6.74 15.08
CA VAL A 398 -20.42 7.79 15.98
C VAL A 398 -21.87 8.16 15.68
N LYS A 399 -22.67 8.51 16.68
CA LYS A 399 -24.00 9.09 16.46
C LYS A 399 -23.87 10.49 15.88
N SER A 400 -24.77 10.87 14.96
CA SER A 400 -24.72 12.17 14.28
C SER A 400 -24.76 13.36 15.25
N ASP A 401 -25.50 13.24 16.34
CA ASP A 401 -25.61 14.27 17.41
C ASP A 401 -24.37 14.35 18.33
N GLN A 402 -23.48 13.36 18.29
CA GLN A 402 -22.26 13.30 19.10
C GLN A 402 -20.98 13.69 18.34
N ILE A 403 -21.03 13.89 17.03
CA ILE A 403 -19.84 14.13 16.21
C ILE A 403 -19.02 15.31 16.73
N GLU A 404 -19.65 16.45 16.99
CA GLU A 404 -18.97 17.67 17.42
C GLU A 404 -18.24 17.47 18.75
N ALA A 405 -18.91 16.82 19.72
CA ALA A 405 -18.33 16.49 21.02
C ALA A 405 -17.16 15.51 20.90
N ALA A 406 -17.32 14.46 20.08
CA ALA A 406 -16.28 13.46 19.84
C ALA A 406 -15.06 14.08 19.16
N MET A 407 -15.24 14.90 18.13
CA MET A 407 -14.13 15.54 17.40
C MET A 407 -13.43 16.61 18.24
N THR A 408 -14.16 17.37 19.04
CA THR A 408 -13.57 18.32 20.01
C THR A 408 -12.68 17.59 21.02
N ARG A 409 -13.20 16.50 21.59
CA ARG A 409 -12.44 15.68 22.54
C ARG A 409 -11.22 15.01 21.89
N LEU A 410 -11.37 14.53 20.67
CA LEU A 410 -10.27 13.95 19.90
C LEU A 410 -9.17 15.01 19.65
N ALA A 411 -9.55 16.22 19.23
CA ALA A 411 -8.61 17.32 19.02
C ALA A 411 -7.81 17.67 20.28
N ASP A 412 -8.46 17.70 21.48
CA ASP A 412 -7.79 17.91 22.75
C ASP A 412 -6.75 16.81 23.04
N LEU A 413 -7.09 15.54 22.82
CA LEU A 413 -6.17 14.43 23.02
C LEU A 413 -4.97 14.47 22.08
N LEU A 414 -5.20 14.80 20.81
CA LEU A 414 -4.14 14.90 19.80
C LEU A 414 -3.24 16.13 20.03
N SER A 415 -3.81 17.25 20.49
CA SER A 415 -3.04 18.43 20.88
C SER A 415 -2.03 18.13 21.98
N ARG A 416 -2.42 17.34 22.98
CA ARG A 416 -1.52 16.88 24.06
C ARG A 416 -0.36 16.00 23.58
N GLN A 417 -0.50 15.41 22.40
CA GLN A 417 0.56 14.64 21.74
C GLN A 417 1.45 15.53 20.84
N GLY A 418 1.22 16.84 20.81
CA GLY A 418 1.96 17.78 19.96
C GLY A 418 1.40 17.92 18.54
N ALA A 419 0.21 17.38 18.26
CA ALA A 419 -0.44 17.64 16.98
C ALA A 419 -0.75 19.13 16.83
N GLY A 420 -0.54 19.67 15.62
CA GLY A 420 -0.76 21.09 15.36
C GLY A 420 0.48 21.97 15.57
N ALA A 421 1.58 21.44 16.08
CA ALA A 421 2.82 22.20 16.14
C ALA A 421 3.29 22.57 14.72
N THR A 422 3.44 23.87 14.48
CA THR A 422 3.98 24.40 13.22
C THR A 422 5.47 24.65 13.38
N GLY A 423 6.27 24.06 12.51
CA GLY A 423 7.71 24.30 12.42
C GLY A 423 8.21 23.99 11.02
N PRO A 424 9.36 24.54 10.61
CA PRO A 424 9.96 24.16 9.35
C PRO A 424 10.21 22.64 9.36
N ARG A 425 9.84 21.99 8.26
CA ARG A 425 10.12 20.57 8.06
C ARG A 425 11.43 20.45 7.32
N ASP A 426 12.40 19.76 7.90
CA ASP A 426 13.66 19.47 7.23
C ASP A 426 13.40 18.58 6.02
N LEU A 427 13.87 19.01 4.85
CA LEU A 427 13.87 18.22 3.63
C LEU A 427 15.22 17.51 3.51
N ARG A 428 15.22 16.19 3.65
CA ARG A 428 16.44 15.39 3.49
C ARG A 428 16.87 15.38 2.03
N ILE A 429 18.08 15.85 1.75
CA ILE A 429 18.73 15.84 0.44
C ILE A 429 19.82 14.77 0.44
N ASP A 430 19.86 13.94 -0.58
CA ASP A 430 20.86 12.85 -0.71
C ASP A 430 22.12 13.33 -1.43
N ALA A 431 21.99 14.25 -2.41
CA ALA A 431 23.13 14.86 -3.08
C ALA A 431 22.76 16.20 -3.73
N ALA A 432 23.78 17.02 -4.00
CA ALA A 432 23.65 18.20 -4.86
C ALA A 432 24.10 17.87 -6.29
N LEU A 433 23.42 18.41 -7.28
CA LEU A 433 23.72 18.26 -8.70
C LEU A 433 23.70 19.60 -9.43
N MET A 434 24.49 19.71 -10.49
CA MET A 434 24.33 20.75 -11.50
C MET A 434 23.39 20.25 -12.62
N PRO A 435 22.64 21.11 -13.31
CA PRO A 435 21.72 20.73 -14.39
C PRO A 435 22.35 19.79 -15.44
N GLY A 436 23.60 20.03 -15.84
CA GLY A 436 24.30 19.20 -16.82
C GLY A 436 24.69 17.79 -16.32
N ALA A 437 24.65 17.55 -15.01
CA ALA A 437 24.94 16.22 -14.42
C ALA A 437 23.69 15.32 -14.35
N ALA A 438 22.49 15.89 -14.52
CA ALA A 438 21.23 15.13 -14.51
C ALA A 438 21.01 14.48 -15.88
N THR A 439 21.71 13.39 -16.15
CA THR A 439 21.70 12.68 -17.42
C THR A 439 20.82 11.43 -17.40
N VAL A 440 20.44 10.91 -18.58
CA VAL A 440 19.72 9.64 -18.72
C VAL A 440 20.55 8.48 -18.15
N ASP A 441 21.88 8.51 -18.30
CA ASP A 441 22.78 7.50 -17.74
C ASP A 441 22.75 7.52 -16.20
N LEU A 442 22.70 8.70 -15.57
CA LEU A 442 22.51 8.80 -14.12
C LEU A 442 21.16 8.20 -13.70
N MET A 443 20.09 8.47 -14.47
CA MET A 443 18.78 7.88 -14.19
C MET A 443 18.81 6.36 -14.27
N ALA A 444 19.48 5.80 -15.26
CA ALA A 444 19.63 4.34 -15.38
C ALA A 444 20.38 3.74 -14.17
N GLN A 445 21.39 4.42 -13.64
CA GLN A 445 22.10 4.01 -12.42
C GLN A 445 21.20 4.12 -11.17
N ILE A 446 20.40 5.18 -11.05
CA ILE A 446 19.44 5.34 -9.97
C ILE A 446 18.39 4.22 -10.02
N GLU A 447 17.81 3.96 -11.20
CA GLU A 447 16.81 2.91 -11.38
C GLU A 447 17.37 1.51 -11.09
N ALA A 448 18.62 1.25 -11.42
CA ALA A 448 19.30 0.00 -11.06
C ALA A 448 19.43 -0.20 -9.54
N ALA A 449 19.43 0.90 -8.77
CA ALA A 449 19.39 0.85 -7.31
C ALA A 449 17.96 0.65 -6.74
N GLY A 450 16.92 0.63 -7.58
CA GLY A 450 15.53 0.35 -7.21
C GLY A 450 15.26 -1.12 -6.85
N PRO A 451 13.99 -1.50 -6.63
CA PRO A 451 12.80 -0.65 -6.65
C PRO A 451 12.74 0.31 -5.46
N PHE A 452 12.19 1.50 -5.69
CA PHE A 452 11.95 2.50 -4.66
C PHE A 452 10.50 2.47 -4.18
N GLY A 453 10.28 2.78 -2.89
CA GLY A 453 8.97 2.80 -2.26
C GLY A 453 9.07 3.07 -0.77
N GLN A 454 8.18 2.48 0.01
CA GLN A 454 8.17 2.62 1.47
C GLN A 454 9.50 2.18 2.09
N SER A 455 10.03 2.96 3.01
CA SER A 455 11.34 2.76 3.68
C SER A 455 12.57 2.70 2.76
N ALA A 456 12.37 2.83 1.44
CA ALA A 456 13.43 2.91 0.44
C ALA A 456 13.08 3.99 -0.60
N PRO A 457 13.01 5.28 -0.20
CA PRO A 457 12.62 6.36 -1.10
C PRO A 457 13.64 6.54 -2.22
N ALA A 458 13.17 6.98 -3.40
CA ALA A 458 14.06 7.43 -4.45
C ALA A 458 14.90 8.62 -3.98
N PRO A 459 16.16 8.73 -4.41
CA PRO A 459 17.05 9.79 -3.96
C PRO A 459 16.51 11.19 -4.35
N ARG A 460 16.68 12.13 -3.43
CA ARG A 460 16.32 13.54 -3.61
C ARG A 460 17.57 14.37 -3.84
N PHE A 461 17.52 15.20 -4.86
CA PHE A 461 18.63 16.04 -5.26
C PHE A 461 18.32 17.52 -5.03
N ALA A 462 19.33 18.28 -4.63
CA ALA A 462 19.31 19.73 -4.66
C ALA A 462 20.06 20.24 -5.90
N PHE A 463 19.50 21.28 -6.52
CA PHE A 463 20.13 22.06 -7.56
C PHE A 463 20.41 23.46 -6.99
N PRO A 464 21.62 23.68 -6.45
CA PRO A 464 21.93 24.94 -5.78
C PRO A 464 22.13 26.06 -6.80
N ASP A 465 21.66 27.24 -6.42
CA ASP A 465 21.95 28.51 -7.11
C ASP A 465 21.67 28.49 -8.64
N VAL A 466 20.49 27.97 -9.02
CA VAL A 466 20.06 27.91 -10.43
C VAL A 466 19.14 29.07 -10.79
N GLN A 467 19.25 29.56 -12.01
CA GLN A 467 18.43 30.66 -12.52
C GLN A 467 17.12 30.15 -13.11
N ILE A 468 16.00 30.73 -12.70
CA ILE A 468 14.67 30.43 -13.27
C ILE A 468 14.56 31.16 -14.64
N LEU A 469 14.49 30.37 -15.70
CA LEU A 469 14.40 30.92 -17.07
C LEU A 469 12.94 31.14 -17.47
N HIS A 470 12.08 30.15 -17.26
CA HIS A 470 10.66 30.22 -17.56
C HIS A 470 9.85 29.51 -16.50
N ALA A 471 8.65 30.02 -16.23
CA ALA A 471 7.64 29.40 -15.39
C ALA A 471 6.27 29.56 -16.04
N ARG A 472 5.48 28.46 -16.10
CA ARG A 472 4.13 28.49 -16.68
C ARG A 472 3.25 27.43 -16.04
N GLN A 473 1.95 27.69 -16.07
CA GLN A 473 0.97 26.67 -15.71
C GLN A 473 0.84 25.64 -16.84
N VAL A 474 0.71 24.35 -16.46
CA VAL A 474 0.34 23.25 -17.36
C VAL A 474 -0.75 22.43 -16.73
N GLY A 475 -1.69 21.92 -17.57
CA GLY A 475 -2.87 21.22 -17.04
C GLY A 475 -3.70 22.09 -16.10
N THR A 476 -4.34 21.46 -15.12
CA THR A 476 -5.30 22.09 -14.19
C THR A 476 -4.67 22.62 -12.89
N GLY A 477 -3.39 22.95 -12.86
CA GLY A 477 -2.78 23.51 -11.64
C GLY A 477 -1.32 23.13 -11.43
N HIS A 478 -0.67 22.50 -12.40
CA HIS A 478 0.74 22.14 -12.27
C HIS A 478 1.65 23.30 -12.68
N LEU A 479 2.78 23.45 -11.99
CA LEU A 479 3.84 24.41 -12.35
C LEU A 479 4.90 23.70 -13.19
N LYS A 480 5.16 24.19 -14.40
CA LYS A 480 6.27 23.77 -15.25
C LYS A 480 7.34 24.86 -15.27
N LEU A 481 8.58 24.48 -14.97
CA LEU A 481 9.74 25.38 -14.97
C LEU A 481 10.76 24.98 -16.02
N SER A 482 11.53 25.97 -16.49
CA SER A 482 12.84 25.78 -17.11
C SER A 482 13.86 26.56 -16.29
N PHE A 483 14.97 25.92 -15.92
CA PHE A 483 16.04 26.53 -15.13
C PHE A 483 17.42 26.15 -15.67
N GLY A 484 18.44 26.91 -15.31
CA GLY A 484 19.80 26.68 -15.78
C GLY A 484 20.87 27.14 -14.79
N ASP A 485 22.10 26.68 -15.02
CA ASP A 485 23.27 26.99 -14.19
C ASP A 485 23.97 28.31 -14.53
N GLY A 486 23.56 28.96 -15.63
CA GLY A 486 24.26 30.14 -16.20
C GLY A 486 25.49 29.80 -17.03
N LEU A 487 25.89 28.50 -17.10
CA LEU A 487 27.03 28.02 -17.87
C LEU A 487 26.61 27.34 -19.20
N GLY A 488 25.30 27.30 -19.47
CA GLY A 488 24.74 26.80 -20.72
C GLY A 488 23.88 25.54 -20.53
N ALA A 489 24.01 24.80 -19.45
CA ALA A 489 23.16 23.66 -19.16
C ALA A 489 21.77 24.12 -18.69
N ARG A 490 20.73 23.48 -19.22
CA ARG A 490 19.33 23.76 -18.90
C ARG A 490 18.59 22.47 -18.56
N MET A 491 17.60 22.58 -17.68
CA MET A 491 16.77 21.48 -17.24
C MET A 491 15.33 21.94 -17.03
N GLU A 492 14.38 21.04 -17.14
CA GLU A 492 12.99 21.28 -16.83
C GLU A 492 12.64 20.74 -15.43
N ALA A 493 11.66 21.37 -14.80
CA ALA A 493 11.06 20.86 -13.58
C ALA A 493 9.53 20.93 -13.66
N ILE A 494 8.88 20.05 -12.94
CA ILE A 494 7.43 20.06 -12.75
C ILE A 494 7.10 19.94 -11.26
N ALA A 495 6.22 20.82 -10.76
CA ALA A 495 5.57 20.65 -9.47
C ALA A 495 4.08 20.39 -9.72
N PHE A 496 3.65 19.20 -9.37
CA PHE A 496 2.24 18.82 -9.49
C PHE A 496 1.41 19.62 -8.48
N ASP A 497 0.28 20.17 -8.95
CA ASP A 497 -0.64 21.03 -8.18
C ASP A 497 0.06 22.24 -7.51
N GLY A 498 1.23 22.60 -8.02
CA GLY A 498 2.11 23.62 -7.44
C GLY A 498 1.88 25.04 -7.96
N TRP A 499 1.02 25.29 -8.96
CA TRP A 499 0.89 26.61 -9.57
C TRP A 499 0.39 27.69 -8.60
N THR A 500 -0.62 27.37 -7.80
CA THR A 500 -1.23 28.29 -6.83
C THR A 500 -0.63 28.16 -5.41
N SER A 501 0.42 27.35 -5.25
CA SER A 501 1.14 27.23 -3.98
C SER A 501 2.04 28.44 -3.74
N PRO A 502 2.42 28.75 -2.48
CA PRO A 502 3.40 29.79 -2.18
C PRO A 502 4.72 29.62 -2.94
N MET A 503 5.17 28.38 -3.13
CA MET A 503 6.35 28.06 -3.94
C MET A 503 6.12 28.41 -5.43
N GLY A 504 4.95 28.09 -5.97
CA GLY A 504 4.59 28.38 -7.35
C GLY A 504 4.51 29.88 -7.63
N GLU A 505 3.90 30.62 -6.73
CA GLU A 505 3.86 32.08 -6.81
C GLU A 505 5.26 32.69 -6.78
N ALA A 506 6.09 32.27 -5.80
CA ALA A 506 7.46 32.75 -5.69
C ALA A 506 8.27 32.48 -6.96
N LEU A 507 8.19 31.29 -7.53
CA LEU A 507 8.97 30.92 -8.73
C LEU A 507 8.43 31.58 -10.01
N SER A 508 7.12 31.76 -10.15
CA SER A 508 6.50 32.35 -11.33
C SER A 508 6.71 33.88 -11.41
N GLN A 509 6.73 34.57 -10.26
CA GLN A 509 6.91 36.02 -10.18
C GLN A 509 8.38 36.45 -10.24
N ASN A 510 9.34 35.55 -9.95
CA ASN A 510 10.75 35.86 -9.85
C ASN A 510 11.59 35.24 -10.99
N ARG A 511 11.12 35.39 -12.24
CA ARG A 511 11.88 34.96 -13.42
C ARG A 511 13.20 35.71 -13.51
N GLY A 512 14.27 35.02 -13.86
CA GLY A 512 15.62 35.58 -13.93
C GLY A 512 16.36 35.57 -12.61
N GLN A 513 15.67 35.36 -11.47
CA GLN A 513 16.31 35.22 -10.15
C GLN A 513 16.86 33.83 -9.92
N ARG A 514 17.70 33.69 -8.90
CA ARG A 514 18.37 32.46 -8.55
C ARG A 514 17.70 31.81 -7.31
N PHE A 515 17.57 30.49 -7.39
CA PHE A 515 16.95 29.68 -6.36
C PHE A 515 17.77 28.42 -6.14
N HIS A 516 17.62 27.83 -4.94
CA HIS A 516 17.91 26.44 -4.68
C HIS A 516 16.65 25.64 -4.97
N LEU A 517 16.71 24.64 -5.83
CA LEU A 517 15.58 23.75 -6.14
C LEU A 517 15.86 22.38 -5.58
N ALA A 518 14.86 21.71 -5.02
CA ALA A 518 14.99 20.36 -4.48
C ALA A 518 13.85 19.45 -4.96
N GLY A 519 14.19 18.19 -5.24
CA GLY A 519 13.20 17.20 -5.68
C GLY A 519 13.83 15.92 -6.19
N ARG A 520 13.02 15.10 -6.84
CA ARG A 520 13.44 13.82 -7.43
C ARG A 520 13.55 13.91 -8.93
N LEU A 521 14.54 13.20 -9.49
CA LEU A 521 14.67 13.10 -10.94
C LEU A 521 13.66 12.11 -11.51
N GLY A 522 13.20 12.38 -12.73
CA GLY A 522 12.35 11.49 -13.51
C GLY A 522 12.70 11.57 -14.99
N ILE A 523 12.39 10.52 -15.74
CA ILE A 523 12.50 10.54 -17.20
C ILE A 523 11.18 11.02 -17.78
N ASN A 524 11.27 12.05 -18.62
CA ASN A 524 10.16 12.54 -19.43
C ASN A 524 10.31 12.01 -20.87
N HIS A 525 9.24 11.41 -21.39
CA HIS A 525 9.15 10.91 -22.76
C HIS A 525 8.26 11.86 -23.58
N TRP A 526 8.84 12.61 -24.47
CA TRP A 526 8.09 13.51 -25.33
C TRP A 526 8.64 13.50 -26.76
N GLY A 527 7.76 13.29 -27.74
CA GLY A 527 8.12 13.31 -29.16
C GLY A 527 9.21 12.31 -29.55
N GLY A 528 9.23 11.13 -28.91
CA GLY A 528 10.25 10.09 -29.12
C GLY A 528 11.61 10.38 -28.51
N LYS A 529 11.77 11.48 -27.77
CA LYS A 529 12.99 11.82 -27.04
C LYS A 529 12.82 11.58 -25.54
N GLN A 530 13.89 11.10 -24.90
CA GLN A 530 14.00 11.01 -23.46
C GLN A 530 14.78 12.22 -22.93
N SER A 531 14.27 12.84 -21.88
CA SER A 531 14.94 13.89 -21.14
C SER A 531 14.75 13.69 -19.64
N VAL A 532 15.74 14.12 -18.86
CA VAL A 532 15.61 14.12 -17.39
C VAL A 532 14.90 15.40 -16.97
N GLU A 533 13.90 15.28 -16.09
CA GLU A 533 13.23 16.43 -15.48
C GLU A 533 13.22 16.29 -13.94
N LEU A 534 13.21 17.42 -13.25
CA LEU A 534 13.09 17.49 -11.81
C LEU A 534 11.59 17.49 -11.42
N ARG A 535 11.16 16.50 -10.66
CA ARG A 535 9.89 16.57 -9.92
C ARG A 535 10.14 17.43 -8.69
N LEU A 536 9.79 18.71 -8.81
CA LEU A 536 10.09 19.73 -7.81
C LEU A 536 9.23 19.51 -6.56
N GLU A 537 9.86 19.45 -5.39
CA GLU A 537 9.22 19.29 -4.10
C GLU A 537 9.37 20.55 -3.23
N ASP A 538 10.47 21.30 -3.37
CA ASP A 538 10.73 22.49 -2.59
C ASP A 538 11.66 23.46 -3.33
N ALA A 539 11.61 24.75 -2.95
CA ALA A 539 12.47 25.80 -3.48
C ALA A 539 12.72 26.87 -2.41
N ALA A 540 13.95 27.40 -2.40
CA ALA A 540 14.34 28.53 -1.57
C ALA A 540 15.10 29.56 -2.40
N PRO A 541 14.94 30.88 -2.16
CA PRO A 541 15.76 31.91 -2.80
C PRO A 541 17.25 31.66 -2.54
N SER A 542 18.07 31.84 -3.55
CA SER A 542 19.52 31.91 -3.35
C SER A 542 19.84 33.30 -2.80
N GLY A 543 20.41 33.37 -1.59
CA GLY A 543 20.66 34.60 -0.87
C GLY A 543 21.61 35.57 -1.57
#